data_84b8021f4337f425d5064ea6ac710807
#
_entry.id   84b8021f4337f425d5064ea6ac710807
#
_cell.length_a   1.000
_cell.length_b   1.000
_cell.length_c   1.000
_cell.angle_alpha   90.00
_cell.angle_beta   90.00
_cell.angle_gamma   90.00
#
_symmetry.space_group_name_H-M   'P 1'
#
loop_
_entity.id
_entity.type
_entity.pdbx_description
1 polymer ?
#
loop_
_entity_poly.entity_id
_entity_poly.type
_entity_poly.pdbx_seq_one_letter_code
_entity_poly.pdbx_strand_id
1 'polypeptide(L)'
;MGMGNKSKKVLWIERIMSVATILCCVVSVVSIFVVNSFLAVEFRMIGIVLGILAIIFFAAATISMKTSWRVGIPEEKTSLVTDGIYRWSRNPAFVGFDLLYASISLMFFNLPLVIVSVWATVMLHLQILQEEEYMHKMFGAEYEDYRKHTLRYIGRK
;
A
#
# COMPACT_ATOMS: atom_id res chain seq x y z
N MET A 1 8.34 -7.59 29.47
CA MET A 1 6.88 -7.36 29.55
C MET A 1 6.29 -7.61 28.15
N GLY A 2 5.39 -8.54 28.06
CA GLY A 2 5.01 -9.39 26.98
C GLY A 2 4.83 -8.79 25.59
N MET A 3 5.30 -9.54 24.61
CA MET A 3 4.84 -9.48 23.22
C MET A 3 3.31 -9.36 23.21
N GLY A 4 2.81 -8.18 22.82
CA GLY A 4 1.38 -7.93 22.76
C GLY A 4 0.75 -8.92 21.81
N ASN A 5 -0.05 -9.83 22.36
CA ASN A 5 -0.76 -10.86 21.63
C ASN A 5 -1.63 -10.19 20.57
N LYS A 6 -1.15 -10.15 19.30
CA LYS A 6 -1.93 -9.62 18.18
C LYS A 6 -3.27 -10.33 18.18
N SER A 7 -4.36 -9.58 18.12
CA SER A 7 -5.70 -10.14 18.01
C SER A 7 -5.74 -11.15 16.87
N LYS A 8 -6.43 -12.30 17.04
CA LYS A 8 -6.60 -13.31 15.98
C LYS A 8 -7.10 -12.68 14.68
N LYS A 9 -7.95 -11.66 14.75
CA LYS A 9 -8.44 -10.90 13.61
C LYS A 9 -7.31 -10.19 12.85
N VAL A 10 -6.36 -9.56 13.55
CA VAL A 10 -5.21 -8.87 12.94
C VAL A 10 -4.32 -9.88 12.20
N LEU A 11 -4.00 -11.00 12.83
CA LEU A 11 -3.20 -12.08 12.21
C LEU A 11 -3.87 -12.66 10.97
N TRP A 12 -5.19 -12.83 10.99
CA TRP A 12 -5.95 -13.30 9.82
C TRP A 12 -5.88 -12.30 8.67
N ILE A 13 -6.09 -11.00 8.92
CA ILE A 13 -6.03 -9.97 7.87
C ILE A 13 -4.60 -9.90 7.28
N GLU A 14 -3.55 -9.90 8.10
CA GLU A 14 -2.16 -9.92 7.64
C GLU A 14 -1.86 -11.16 6.75
N ARG A 15 -2.36 -12.34 7.12
CA ARG A 15 -2.19 -13.57 6.31
C ARG A 15 -2.94 -13.49 4.99
N ILE A 16 -4.21 -13.08 5.02
CA ILE A 16 -5.02 -12.96 3.79
C ILE A 16 -4.42 -11.92 2.86
N MET A 17 -3.95 -10.79 3.40
CA MET A 17 -3.26 -9.77 2.62
C MET A 17 -1.98 -10.32 1.97
N SER A 18 -1.14 -11.05 2.72
CA SER A 18 0.07 -11.66 2.17
C SER A 18 -0.26 -12.62 1.03
N VAL A 19 -1.29 -13.43 1.19
CA VAL A 19 -1.77 -14.36 0.14
C VAL A 19 -2.27 -13.57 -1.08
N ALA A 20 -3.06 -12.51 -0.88
CA ALA A 20 -3.57 -11.67 -1.96
C ALA A 20 -2.43 -11.01 -2.75
N THR A 21 -1.43 -10.47 -2.04
CA THR A 21 -0.25 -9.85 -2.66
C THR A 21 0.57 -10.86 -3.46
N ILE A 22 0.86 -12.02 -2.89
CA ILE A 22 1.61 -13.10 -3.57
C ILE A 22 0.84 -13.56 -4.82
N LEU A 23 -0.46 -13.80 -4.69
CA LEU A 23 -1.30 -14.23 -5.82
C LEU A 23 -1.34 -13.14 -6.91
N CYS A 24 -1.46 -11.87 -6.53
CA CYS A 24 -1.41 -10.75 -7.46
C CYS A 24 -0.06 -10.71 -8.20
N CYS A 25 1.06 -10.90 -7.50
CA CYS A 25 2.39 -10.98 -8.13
C CYS A 25 2.49 -12.15 -9.11
N VAL A 26 2.04 -13.35 -8.73
CA VAL A 26 2.08 -14.52 -9.60
C VAL A 26 1.23 -14.31 -10.85
N VAL A 27 -0.03 -13.87 -10.69
CA VAL A 27 -0.92 -13.62 -11.82
C VAL A 27 -0.37 -12.50 -12.71
N SER A 28 0.25 -11.46 -12.15
CA SER A 28 0.90 -10.39 -12.91
C SER A 28 2.03 -10.93 -13.78
N VAL A 29 2.92 -11.74 -13.20
CA VAL A 29 4.04 -12.35 -13.94
C VAL A 29 3.52 -13.24 -15.05
N VAL A 30 2.55 -14.11 -14.78
CA VAL A 30 1.93 -14.96 -15.80
C VAL A 30 1.31 -14.13 -16.90
N SER A 31 0.60 -13.04 -16.56
CA SER A 31 -0.06 -12.15 -17.52
C SER A 31 0.93 -11.50 -18.48
N ILE A 32 2.14 -11.13 -18.03
CA ILE A 32 3.19 -10.57 -18.89
C ILE A 32 3.56 -11.53 -20.02
N PHE A 33 3.61 -12.83 -19.76
CA PHE A 33 4.04 -13.83 -20.73
C PHE A 33 2.92 -14.41 -21.60
N VAL A 34 1.69 -14.41 -21.11
CA VAL A 34 0.57 -15.15 -21.73
C VAL A 34 -0.42 -14.21 -22.44
N VAL A 35 -0.53 -12.97 -22.00
CA VAL A 35 -1.63 -12.10 -22.45
C VAL A 35 -1.18 -11.14 -23.55
N ASN A 36 -1.78 -11.30 -24.75
CA ASN A 36 -1.89 -10.23 -25.71
C ASN A 36 -2.99 -9.28 -25.24
N SER A 37 -2.62 -8.12 -24.72
CA SER A 37 -3.58 -7.15 -24.19
C SER A 37 -4.59 -6.73 -25.27
N PHE A 38 -5.87 -6.88 -24.96
CA PHE A 38 -6.99 -6.44 -25.82
C PHE A 38 -7.25 -4.94 -25.70
N LEU A 39 -6.64 -4.25 -24.73
CA LEU A 39 -6.81 -2.82 -24.55
C LEU A 39 -6.04 -2.02 -25.60
N ALA A 40 -6.63 -0.91 -26.00
CA ALA A 40 -6.04 0.07 -26.88
C ALA A 40 -4.72 0.64 -26.27
N VAL A 41 -3.85 1.15 -27.14
CA VAL A 41 -2.52 1.66 -26.75
C VAL A 41 -2.59 2.76 -25.71
N GLU A 42 -3.64 3.58 -25.76
CA GLU A 42 -3.87 4.68 -24.82
C GLU A 42 -3.97 4.18 -23.36
N PHE A 43 -4.67 3.09 -23.12
CA PHE A 43 -4.77 2.49 -21.78
C PHE A 43 -3.44 1.94 -21.30
N ARG A 44 -2.62 1.39 -22.20
CA ARG A 44 -1.27 0.93 -21.84
C ARG A 44 -0.37 2.11 -21.47
N MET A 45 -0.47 3.22 -22.20
CA MET A 45 0.27 4.45 -21.87
C MET A 45 -0.12 5.00 -20.49
N ILE A 46 -1.42 5.01 -20.15
CA ILE A 46 -1.89 5.34 -18.80
C ILE A 46 -1.28 4.37 -17.78
N GLY A 47 -1.30 3.08 -18.07
CA GLY A 47 -0.67 2.06 -17.21
C GLY A 47 0.81 2.35 -16.93
N ILE A 48 1.58 2.71 -17.95
CA ILE A 48 3.00 3.08 -17.80
C ILE A 48 3.16 4.29 -16.88
N VAL A 49 2.36 5.34 -17.09
CA VAL A 49 2.40 6.54 -16.23
C VAL A 49 2.10 6.18 -14.78
N LEU A 50 1.06 5.37 -14.53
CA LEU A 50 0.73 4.90 -13.18
C LEU A 50 1.86 4.07 -12.56
N GLY A 51 2.55 3.24 -13.35
CA GLY A 51 3.71 2.47 -12.90
C GLY A 51 4.88 3.35 -12.49
N ILE A 52 5.16 4.40 -13.24
CA ILE A 52 6.19 5.39 -12.88
C ILE A 52 5.82 6.10 -11.59
N LEU A 53 4.55 6.53 -11.45
CA LEU A 53 4.06 7.15 -10.22
C LEU A 53 4.14 6.19 -9.03
N ALA A 54 3.82 4.91 -9.21
CA ALA A 54 3.95 3.88 -8.17
C ALA A 54 5.39 3.79 -7.65
N ILE A 55 6.37 3.75 -8.54
CA ILE A 55 7.81 3.72 -8.18
C ILE A 55 8.19 4.99 -7.41
N ILE A 56 7.73 6.17 -7.86
CA ILE A 56 8.02 7.45 -7.19
C ILE A 56 7.44 7.45 -5.78
N PHE A 57 6.17 7.04 -5.59
CA PHE A 57 5.54 6.97 -4.27
C PHE A 57 6.28 6.00 -3.35
N PHE A 58 6.66 4.84 -3.86
CA PHE A 58 7.38 3.81 -3.09
C PHE A 58 8.77 4.31 -2.67
N ALA A 59 9.53 4.87 -3.60
CA ALA A 59 10.85 5.42 -3.33
C ALA A 59 10.76 6.58 -2.33
N ALA A 60 9.83 7.52 -2.53
CA ALA A 60 9.63 8.64 -1.61
C ALA A 60 9.22 8.18 -0.22
N ALA A 61 8.34 7.17 -0.09
CA ALA A 61 7.97 6.57 1.19
C ALA A 61 9.18 5.97 1.90
N THR A 62 9.96 5.16 1.20
CA THR A 62 11.15 4.51 1.73
C THR A 62 12.20 5.52 2.18
N ILE A 63 12.48 6.55 1.36
CA ILE A 63 13.43 7.61 1.68
C ILE A 63 12.96 8.41 2.90
N SER A 64 11.67 8.73 2.99
CA SER A 64 11.13 9.52 4.11
C SER A 64 11.14 8.73 5.43
N MET A 65 10.95 7.42 5.38
CA MET A 65 11.04 6.56 6.58
C MET A 65 12.48 6.37 7.09
N LYS A 66 13.49 6.51 6.24
CA LYS A 66 14.93 6.35 6.61
C LYS A 66 15.16 5.06 7.41
N THR A 67 15.74 5.21 8.61
CA THR A 67 16.01 4.10 9.55
C THR A 67 14.74 3.57 10.24
N SER A 68 13.61 4.28 10.16
CA SER A 68 12.32 3.85 10.74
C SER A 68 11.59 2.81 9.87
N TRP A 69 12.11 2.52 8.66
CA TRP A 69 11.56 1.47 7.81
C TRP A 69 11.82 0.10 8.44
N ARG A 70 10.77 -0.52 8.96
CA ARG A 70 10.77 -1.92 9.40
C ARG A 70 9.47 -2.57 8.96
N VAL A 71 9.59 -3.79 8.45
CA VAL A 71 8.41 -4.60 8.13
C VAL A 71 7.85 -5.17 9.43
N GLY A 72 6.63 -4.77 9.80
CA GLY A 72 5.94 -5.23 11.00
C GLY A 72 5.91 -4.19 12.13
N ILE A 73 5.27 -4.55 13.25
CA ILE A 73 5.11 -3.69 14.42
C ILE A 73 6.45 -3.59 15.15
N PRO A 74 7.02 -2.38 15.31
CA PRO A 74 8.32 -2.21 15.98
C PRO A 74 8.21 -2.49 17.48
N GLU A 75 9.21 -3.13 18.05
CA GLU A 75 9.33 -3.37 19.50
C GLU A 75 9.92 -2.17 20.27
N GLU A 76 10.56 -1.22 19.57
CA GLU A 76 11.15 -0.01 20.14
C GLU A 76 10.36 1.24 19.78
N LYS A 77 10.49 2.30 20.63
CA LYS A 77 9.87 3.60 20.37
C LYS A 77 10.39 4.20 19.06
N THR A 78 9.63 4.06 18.01
CA THR A 78 9.83 4.77 16.73
C THR A 78 9.19 6.15 16.84
N SER A 79 9.80 7.15 16.22
CA SER A 79 9.17 8.47 16.06
C SER A 79 8.12 8.43 14.95
N LEU A 80 7.05 9.19 15.13
CA LEU A 80 6.05 9.39 14.07
C LEU A 80 6.70 10.12 12.91
N VAL A 81 6.67 9.53 11.70
CA VAL A 81 7.18 10.16 10.48
C VAL A 81 6.06 10.94 9.83
N THR A 82 6.22 12.26 9.77
CA THR A 82 5.24 13.19 9.18
C THR A 82 5.83 14.04 8.05
N ASP A 83 7.13 13.85 7.75
CA ASP A 83 7.88 14.62 6.78
C ASP A 83 7.91 13.99 5.38
N GLY A 84 8.42 14.75 4.40
CA GLY A 84 8.56 14.29 3.02
C GLY A 84 7.19 13.97 2.40
N ILE A 85 7.07 12.78 1.79
CA ILE A 85 5.82 12.34 1.15
C ILE A 85 4.70 12.14 2.18
N TYR A 86 5.02 11.92 3.47
CA TYR A 86 4.05 11.77 4.55
C TYR A 86 3.30 13.08 4.86
N ARG A 87 3.75 14.21 4.39
CA ARG A 87 2.97 15.47 4.40
C ARG A 87 1.74 15.42 3.49
N TRP A 88 1.77 14.58 2.45
CA TRP A 88 0.74 14.51 1.42
C TRP A 88 -0.10 13.23 1.50
N SER A 89 0.41 12.20 2.13
CA SER A 89 -0.28 10.93 2.33
C SER A 89 0.15 10.34 3.66
N ARG A 90 -0.81 9.81 4.44
CA ARG A 90 -0.46 9.05 5.65
C ARG A 90 0.02 7.64 5.33
N ASN A 91 -0.28 7.14 4.11
CA ASN A 91 0.01 5.78 3.67
C ASN A 91 0.63 5.75 2.26
N PRO A 92 1.74 6.49 2.00
CA PRO A 92 2.24 6.65 0.64
C PRO A 92 2.74 5.36 0.00
N ALA A 93 3.27 4.41 0.77
CA ALA A 93 3.67 3.10 0.26
C ALA A 93 2.46 2.29 -0.25
N PHE A 94 1.34 2.33 0.46
CA PHE A 94 0.10 1.66 0.03
C PHE A 94 -0.49 2.31 -1.22
N VAL A 95 -0.42 3.63 -1.35
CA VAL A 95 -0.76 4.34 -2.60
C VAL A 95 0.11 3.84 -3.74
N GLY A 96 1.41 3.63 -3.51
CA GLY A 96 2.31 3.04 -4.49
C GLY A 96 1.86 1.65 -4.94
N PHE A 97 1.44 0.78 -4.03
CA PHE A 97 0.90 -0.54 -4.38
C PHE A 97 -0.40 -0.45 -5.18
N ASP A 98 -1.35 0.39 -4.79
CA ASP A 98 -2.62 0.56 -5.52
C ASP A 98 -2.38 1.06 -6.95
N LEU A 99 -1.46 2.03 -7.13
CA LEU A 99 -1.04 2.52 -8.44
C LEU A 99 -0.36 1.42 -9.27
N LEU A 100 0.46 0.56 -8.65
CA LEU A 100 1.11 -0.56 -9.30
C LEU A 100 0.10 -1.60 -9.79
N TYR A 101 -0.89 -1.97 -8.97
CA TYR A 101 -1.94 -2.90 -9.35
C TYR A 101 -2.79 -2.36 -10.49
N ALA A 102 -3.15 -1.07 -10.46
CA ALA A 102 -3.85 -0.41 -11.55
C ALA A 102 -2.99 -0.37 -12.83
N SER A 103 -1.70 -0.03 -12.72
CA SER A 103 -0.75 -0.03 -13.83
C SER A 103 -0.69 -1.38 -14.55
N ILE A 104 -0.41 -2.46 -13.81
CA ILE A 104 -0.26 -3.79 -14.38
C ILE A 104 -1.60 -4.27 -14.99
N SER A 105 -2.72 -3.97 -14.34
CA SER A 105 -4.06 -4.31 -14.83
C SER A 105 -4.38 -3.61 -16.15
N LEU A 106 -3.92 -2.37 -16.35
CA LEU A 106 -4.11 -1.64 -17.62
C LEU A 106 -3.14 -2.12 -18.72
N MET A 107 -1.91 -2.47 -18.34
CA MET A 107 -0.91 -2.92 -19.32
C MET A 107 -1.17 -4.33 -19.85
N PHE A 108 -1.63 -5.24 -18.97
CA PHE A 108 -1.80 -6.67 -19.25
C PHE A 108 -3.23 -7.13 -18.94
N PHE A 109 -4.20 -6.38 -19.42
CA PHE A 109 -5.61 -6.57 -19.06
C PHE A 109 -6.08 -8.01 -19.31
N ASN A 110 -6.48 -8.65 -18.21
CA ASN A 110 -7.25 -9.89 -18.22
C ASN A 110 -8.12 -9.97 -16.95
N LEU A 111 -9.24 -10.65 -17.04
CA LEU A 111 -10.20 -10.70 -15.95
C LEU A 111 -9.64 -11.27 -14.63
N PRO A 112 -8.90 -12.39 -14.62
CA PRO A 112 -8.25 -12.88 -13.40
C PRO A 112 -7.35 -11.84 -12.73
N LEU A 113 -6.53 -11.12 -13.50
CA LEU A 113 -5.64 -10.09 -12.97
C LEU A 113 -6.42 -8.94 -12.32
N VAL A 114 -7.47 -8.46 -12.97
CA VAL A 114 -8.32 -7.38 -12.42
C VAL A 114 -8.98 -7.83 -11.11
N ILE A 115 -9.53 -9.05 -11.05
CA ILE A 115 -10.18 -9.57 -9.85
C ILE A 115 -9.18 -9.64 -8.69
N VAL A 116 -7.98 -10.19 -8.93
CA VAL A 116 -6.95 -10.32 -7.88
C VAL A 116 -6.41 -8.96 -7.47
N SER A 117 -6.25 -8.01 -8.39
CA SER A 117 -5.81 -6.63 -8.10
C SER A 117 -6.83 -5.89 -7.22
N VAL A 118 -8.12 -5.99 -7.54
CA VAL A 118 -9.19 -5.40 -6.71
C VAL A 118 -9.20 -6.04 -5.32
N TRP A 119 -9.09 -7.36 -5.24
CA TRP A 119 -9.01 -8.04 -3.95
C TRP A 119 -7.78 -7.57 -3.13
N ALA A 120 -6.61 -7.48 -3.76
CA ALA A 120 -5.38 -7.00 -3.09
C ALA A 120 -5.56 -5.55 -2.58
N THR A 121 -6.13 -4.64 -3.39
CA THR A 121 -6.43 -3.26 -2.97
C THR A 121 -7.38 -3.22 -1.76
N VAL A 122 -8.42 -4.05 -1.73
CA VAL A 122 -9.32 -4.14 -0.57
C VAL A 122 -8.57 -4.62 0.67
N MET A 123 -7.70 -5.62 0.53
CA MET A 123 -6.91 -6.13 1.66
C MET A 123 -5.91 -5.08 2.17
N LEU A 124 -5.25 -4.33 1.27
CA LEU A 124 -4.39 -3.20 1.65
C LEU A 124 -5.18 -2.13 2.41
N HIS A 125 -6.39 -1.79 1.97
CA HIS A 125 -7.24 -0.84 2.69
C HIS A 125 -7.54 -1.30 4.12
N LEU A 126 -7.89 -2.58 4.31
CA LEU A 126 -8.12 -3.14 5.65
C LEU A 126 -6.86 -3.10 6.52
N GLN A 127 -5.68 -3.31 5.93
CA GLN A 127 -4.43 -3.18 6.66
C GLN A 127 -4.15 -1.73 7.05
N ILE A 128 -4.37 -0.76 6.16
CA ILE A 128 -4.26 0.67 6.49
C ILE A 128 -5.11 1.01 7.72
N LEU A 129 -6.35 0.51 7.78
CA LEU A 129 -7.22 0.77 8.94
C LEU A 129 -6.64 0.23 10.25
N GLN A 130 -6.00 -0.94 10.21
CA GLN A 130 -5.34 -1.53 11.38
C GLN A 130 -4.08 -0.76 11.79
N GLU A 131 -3.26 -0.36 10.80
CA GLU A 131 -2.07 0.43 11.06
C GLU A 131 -2.43 1.82 11.62
N GLU A 132 -3.45 2.47 11.09
CA GLU A 132 -3.94 3.75 11.64
C GLU A 132 -4.47 3.61 13.08
N GLU A 133 -5.17 2.53 13.40
CA GLU A 133 -5.60 2.25 14.78
C GLU A 133 -4.40 2.03 15.71
N TYR A 134 -3.39 1.30 15.25
CA TYR A 134 -2.15 1.10 15.98
C TYR A 134 -1.41 2.42 16.21
N MET A 135 -1.24 3.25 15.17
CA MET A 135 -0.59 4.56 15.26
C MET A 135 -1.33 5.49 16.24
N HIS A 136 -2.66 5.48 16.23
CA HIS A 136 -3.45 6.23 17.20
C HIS A 136 -3.18 5.78 18.64
N LYS A 137 -3.08 4.48 18.90
CA LYS A 137 -2.77 3.93 20.24
C LYS A 137 -1.35 4.27 20.69
N MET A 138 -0.39 4.29 19.76
CA MET A 138 1.03 4.53 20.07
C MET A 138 1.38 6.00 20.25
N PHE A 139 0.85 6.88 19.41
CA PHE A 139 1.22 8.29 19.35
C PHE A 139 0.12 9.25 19.86
N GLY A 140 -1.09 8.75 20.11
CA GLY A 140 -2.17 9.51 20.72
C GLY A 140 -2.44 10.86 20.05
N ALA A 141 -2.30 11.95 20.83
CA ALA A 141 -2.60 13.31 20.38
C ALA A 141 -1.73 13.77 19.19
N GLU A 142 -0.45 13.33 19.11
CA GLU A 142 0.46 13.66 18.01
C GLU A 142 -0.05 13.07 16.69
N TYR A 143 -0.51 11.82 16.69
CA TYR A 143 -1.11 11.20 15.51
C TYR A 143 -2.45 11.85 15.12
N GLU A 144 -3.27 12.23 16.09
CA GLU A 144 -4.54 12.94 15.83
C GLU A 144 -4.31 14.30 15.19
N ASP A 145 -3.30 15.05 15.62
CA ASP A 145 -2.93 16.31 15.00
C ASP A 145 -2.45 16.11 13.55
N TYR A 146 -1.58 15.15 13.32
CA TYR A 146 -1.13 14.77 11.98
C TYR A 146 -2.32 14.39 11.07
N ARG A 147 -3.27 13.60 11.58
CA ARG A 147 -4.47 13.15 10.88
C ARG A 147 -5.41 14.29 10.49
N LYS A 148 -5.43 15.40 11.25
CA LYS A 148 -6.20 16.59 10.90
C LYS A 148 -5.67 17.29 9.65
N HIS A 149 -4.37 17.24 9.42
CA HIS A 149 -3.71 18.00 8.34
C HIS A 149 -3.42 17.17 7.09
N THR A 150 -3.37 15.84 7.19
CA THR A 150 -2.99 14.95 6.09
C THR A 150 -4.08 13.90 5.83
N LEU A 151 -4.44 13.70 4.56
CA LEU A 151 -5.42 12.68 4.16
C LEU A 151 -4.81 11.28 4.22
N ARG A 152 -5.69 10.26 4.27
CA ARG A 152 -5.29 8.84 4.31
C ARG A 152 -4.51 8.42 3.07
N TYR A 153 -5.01 8.80 1.90
CA TYR A 153 -4.40 8.46 0.62
C TYR A 153 -3.56 9.62 0.09
N ILE A 154 -4.15 10.57 -0.60
CA ILE A 154 -3.42 11.71 -1.18
C ILE A 154 -4.15 13.00 -0.89
N GLY A 155 -3.44 13.96 -0.30
CA GLY A 155 -3.91 15.34 -0.10
C GLY A 155 -3.67 15.88 1.30
N ARG A 156 -3.83 17.19 1.42
CA ARG A 156 -3.83 17.96 2.67
C ARG A 156 -5.25 18.48 2.94
N LYS A 157 -5.58 18.62 4.21
CA LYS A 157 -6.81 19.28 4.67
C LYS A 157 -6.52 20.73 5.00
#